data_06bd17e74b0dba313549259808fb9922
#
_entry.id   06bd17e74b0dba313549259808fb9922
#
_cell.length_a   1.000
_cell.length_b   1.000
_cell.length_c   1.000
_cell.angle_alpha   90.00
_cell.angle_beta   90.00
_cell.angle_gamma   90.00
#
_symmetry.space_group_name_H-M   'P 1'
#
loop_
_entity.id
_entity.type
_entity.pdbx_description
1 polymer ?
#
loop_
_entity_poly.entity_id
_entity_poly.type
_entity_poly.pdbx_seq_one_letter_code
_entity_poly.pdbx_strand_id
1 'polypeptide(L)'
;PTSNTTNSLLIICNGHGEDVIALEIAKRLIKNIKIKNIEVLPLVGNGDLFNSIKEKNFRKIGYLKELPSGGFSNQSLKGFILDFFAGFLIYSLKNFLIVKGKSKDNYKIIAVGDLLPLLFAWSSNCEFSFIGTPKSDHTWSSGPGWSISDWYHRLKGSEWDPWEIFLMKSSRCKNLIMRDEITARNLIRKKVNAEYFGNPMMDFVKEKNERVSNLIKFHRLILLIGSRFPEAYSNLDRFLDCLKDFNFAKDSVILLPLSINANEIKIQNYLEKHGFLKQRKLKFM
;
A
#
# COMPACT_ATOMS: atom_id res chain seq x y z
N PRO A 1 -24.59 -11.76 33.15
CA PRO A 1 -24.87 -12.12 31.79
C PRO A 1 -23.95 -11.30 30.90
N THR A 2 -22.82 -11.90 30.51
CA THR A 2 -21.88 -11.32 29.53
C THR A 2 -22.62 -11.28 28.22
N SER A 3 -23.01 -10.09 27.76
CA SER A 3 -23.56 -9.89 26.43
C SER A 3 -22.52 -10.40 25.41
N ASN A 4 -22.81 -11.52 24.79
CA ASN A 4 -22.09 -12.00 23.60
C ASN A 4 -22.34 -11.01 22.44
N THR A 5 -21.74 -9.82 22.52
CA THR A 5 -21.74 -8.87 21.41
C THR A 5 -20.84 -9.46 20.31
N THR A 6 -21.48 -10.15 19.38
CA THR A 6 -20.82 -10.62 18.16
C THR A 6 -20.31 -9.40 17.40
N ASN A 7 -19.00 -9.18 17.45
CA ASN A 7 -18.39 -8.03 16.81
C ASN A 7 -18.39 -8.20 15.28
N SER A 8 -18.98 -7.26 14.58
CA SER A 8 -18.80 -7.11 13.14
C SER A 8 -17.59 -6.22 12.87
N LEU A 9 -16.80 -6.55 11.88
CA LEU A 9 -15.55 -5.88 11.54
C LEU A 9 -15.58 -5.37 10.10
N LEU A 10 -15.16 -4.13 9.90
CA LEU A 10 -14.90 -3.56 8.59
C LEU A 10 -13.40 -3.26 8.44
N ILE A 11 -12.77 -3.82 7.42
CA ILE A 11 -11.39 -3.52 7.04
C ILE A 11 -11.42 -2.57 5.85
N ILE A 12 -10.77 -1.42 5.95
CA ILE A 12 -10.66 -0.42 4.89
C ILE A 12 -9.21 -0.35 4.46
N CYS A 13 -8.92 -0.47 3.16
CA CYS A 13 -7.56 -0.45 2.63
C CYS A 13 -7.47 0.38 1.33
N ASN A 14 -6.25 0.78 1.00
CA ASN A 14 -6.00 1.78 -0.05
C ASN A 14 -5.40 1.18 -1.34
N GLY A 15 -5.55 -0.12 -1.54
CA GLY A 15 -5.06 -0.81 -2.74
C GLY A 15 -3.62 -1.34 -2.65
N HIS A 16 -3.21 -2.11 -3.63
CA HIS A 16 -1.86 -2.68 -3.77
C HIS A 16 -1.29 -3.35 -2.49
N GLY A 17 -0.21 -2.79 -1.92
CA GLY A 17 0.45 -3.34 -0.73
C GLY A 17 -0.44 -3.37 0.51
N GLU A 18 -1.29 -2.37 0.67
CA GLU A 18 -2.26 -2.27 1.76
C GLU A 18 -3.32 -3.36 1.69
N ASP A 19 -3.73 -3.75 0.47
CA ASP A 19 -4.66 -4.86 0.25
C ASP A 19 -4.05 -6.20 0.68
N VAL A 20 -2.75 -6.40 0.48
CA VAL A 20 -2.04 -7.61 0.93
C VAL A 20 -2.05 -7.70 2.45
N ILE A 21 -1.76 -6.59 3.14
CA ILE A 21 -1.80 -6.51 4.61
C ILE A 21 -3.23 -6.76 5.12
N ALA A 22 -4.22 -6.10 4.51
CA ALA A 22 -5.62 -6.24 4.86
C ALA A 22 -6.13 -7.67 4.66
N LEU A 23 -5.70 -8.34 3.57
CA LEU A 23 -6.01 -9.73 3.28
C LEU A 23 -5.49 -10.67 4.37
N GLU A 24 -4.25 -10.49 4.79
CA GLU A 24 -3.66 -11.34 5.83
C GLU A 24 -4.32 -11.13 7.19
N ILE A 25 -4.63 -9.89 7.54
CA ILE A 25 -5.42 -9.57 8.73
C ILE A 25 -6.78 -10.27 8.66
N ALA A 26 -7.50 -10.18 7.54
CA ALA A 26 -8.78 -10.83 7.34
C ALA A 26 -8.66 -12.36 7.52
N LYS A 27 -7.68 -13.02 6.89
CA LYS A 27 -7.44 -14.46 6.99
C LYS A 27 -7.20 -14.93 8.43
N ARG A 28 -6.46 -14.14 9.22
CA ARG A 28 -6.21 -14.45 10.64
C ARG A 28 -7.46 -14.26 11.49
N LEU A 29 -8.22 -13.20 11.22
CA LEU A 29 -9.41 -12.85 12.00
C LEU A 29 -10.63 -13.72 11.68
N ILE A 30 -10.77 -14.22 10.47
CA ILE A 30 -11.85 -15.15 10.06
C ILE A 30 -11.92 -16.39 10.96
N LYS A 31 -10.76 -16.85 11.45
CA LYS A 31 -10.66 -18.00 12.36
C LYS A 31 -11.11 -17.69 13.78
N ASN A 32 -11.38 -16.41 14.10
CA ASN A 32 -11.77 -16.00 15.46
C ASN A 32 -13.29 -16.13 15.63
N ILE A 33 -13.73 -17.03 16.48
CA ILE A 33 -15.15 -17.35 16.77
C ILE A 33 -15.93 -16.12 17.31
N LYS A 34 -15.23 -15.12 17.89
CA LYS A 34 -15.88 -13.92 18.42
C LYS A 34 -16.29 -12.90 17.34
N ILE A 35 -15.86 -13.10 16.10
CA ILE A 35 -16.15 -12.20 14.98
C ILE A 35 -17.23 -12.84 14.11
N LYS A 36 -18.39 -12.20 14.05
CA LYS A 36 -19.55 -12.68 13.29
C LYS A 36 -19.40 -12.46 11.80
N ASN A 37 -19.02 -11.23 11.41
CA ASN A 37 -18.90 -10.81 10.02
C ASN A 37 -17.62 -9.99 9.85
N ILE A 38 -16.92 -10.26 8.77
CA ILE A 38 -15.79 -9.45 8.30
C ILE A 38 -16.13 -8.91 6.93
N GLU A 39 -16.15 -7.61 6.82
CA GLU A 39 -16.30 -6.91 5.55
C GLU A 39 -15.00 -6.23 5.18
N VAL A 40 -14.67 -6.20 3.89
CA VAL A 40 -13.53 -5.46 3.38
C VAL A 40 -13.98 -4.43 2.34
N LEU A 41 -13.46 -3.23 2.45
CA LEU A 41 -13.68 -2.13 1.54
C LEU A 41 -12.33 -1.65 0.97
N PRO A 42 -11.90 -2.17 -0.18
CA PRO A 42 -10.77 -1.59 -0.91
C PRO A 42 -11.21 -0.28 -1.54
N LEU A 43 -10.51 0.82 -1.21
CA LEU A 43 -10.82 2.16 -1.71
C LEU A 43 -10.26 2.42 -3.11
N VAL A 44 -9.26 1.64 -3.52
CA VAL A 44 -8.61 1.74 -4.82
C VAL A 44 -8.55 0.35 -5.45
N GLY A 45 -8.85 0.28 -6.76
CA GLY A 45 -8.85 -0.97 -7.51
C GLY A 45 -10.09 -1.83 -7.26
N ASN A 46 -10.09 -3.03 -7.83
CA ASN A 46 -11.22 -3.96 -7.75
C ASN A 46 -11.17 -4.88 -6.53
N GLY A 47 -10.08 -4.83 -5.74
CA GLY A 47 -9.89 -5.70 -4.60
C GLY A 47 -9.87 -7.19 -4.96
N ASP A 48 -9.25 -7.56 -6.09
CA ASP A 48 -9.27 -8.93 -6.62
C ASP A 48 -8.56 -9.93 -5.70
N LEU A 49 -7.60 -9.48 -4.91
CA LEU A 49 -6.91 -10.30 -3.91
C LEU A 49 -7.88 -10.95 -2.92
N PHE A 50 -8.96 -10.24 -2.55
CA PHE A 50 -9.94 -10.71 -1.59
C PHE A 50 -10.88 -11.79 -2.15
N ASN A 51 -10.91 -12.02 -3.47
CA ASN A 51 -11.67 -13.09 -4.09
C ASN A 51 -11.13 -14.50 -3.71
N SER A 52 -9.92 -14.54 -3.13
CA SER A 52 -9.31 -15.78 -2.60
C SER A 52 -9.98 -16.29 -1.31
N ILE A 53 -10.70 -15.42 -0.60
CA ILE A 53 -11.42 -15.77 0.64
C ILE A 53 -12.84 -16.21 0.28
N LYS A 54 -13.21 -17.44 0.67
CA LYS A 54 -14.52 -18.04 0.34
C LYS A 54 -15.40 -18.34 1.56
N GLU A 55 -14.98 -17.90 2.71
CA GLU A 55 -15.67 -18.11 3.98
C GLU A 55 -16.98 -17.31 4.02
N LYS A 56 -18.06 -17.95 4.55
CA LYS A 56 -19.40 -17.36 4.57
C LYS A 56 -19.52 -16.09 5.40
N ASN A 57 -18.65 -15.91 6.38
CA ASN A 57 -18.61 -14.73 7.25
C ASN A 57 -17.72 -13.61 6.71
N PHE A 58 -17.21 -13.74 5.48
CA PHE A 58 -16.40 -12.73 4.81
C PHE A 58 -17.11 -12.16 3.59
N ARG A 59 -17.03 -10.84 3.40
CA ARG A 59 -17.65 -10.17 2.27
C ARG A 59 -16.85 -8.95 1.81
N LYS A 60 -16.62 -8.84 0.51
CA LYS A 60 -16.13 -7.62 -0.11
C LYS A 60 -17.32 -6.68 -0.37
N ILE A 61 -17.20 -5.41 0.06
CA ILE A 61 -18.27 -4.43 -0.05
C ILE A 61 -17.80 -3.17 -0.77
N GLY A 62 -18.72 -2.31 -1.11
CA GLY A 62 -18.47 -0.99 -1.70
C GLY A 62 -18.57 -0.97 -3.21
N TYR A 63 -18.39 0.22 -3.75
CA TYR A 63 -18.31 0.46 -5.18
C TYR A 63 -16.85 0.36 -5.59
N LEU A 64 -16.53 -0.65 -6.37
CA LEU A 64 -15.17 -0.98 -6.77
C LEU A 64 -14.93 -0.52 -8.20
N LYS A 65 -13.87 0.22 -8.44
CA LYS A 65 -13.49 0.71 -9.76
C LYS A 65 -11.99 0.92 -9.85
N GLU A 66 -11.38 0.50 -10.94
CA GLU A 66 -10.03 0.88 -11.26
C GLU A 66 -9.98 2.36 -11.64
N LEU A 67 -9.08 3.08 -10.99
CA LEU A 67 -8.83 4.48 -11.30
C LEU A 67 -7.70 4.59 -12.35
N PRO A 68 -7.82 5.50 -13.34
CA PRO A 68 -6.80 5.67 -14.37
C PRO A 68 -5.39 5.96 -13.83
N SER A 69 -5.29 6.64 -12.67
CA SER A 69 -4.00 6.90 -12.00
C SER A 69 -3.49 5.75 -11.16
N GLY A 70 -4.24 4.65 -11.02
CA GLY A 70 -3.92 3.58 -10.07
C GLY A 70 -4.00 4.01 -8.59
N GLY A 71 -4.75 5.09 -8.28
CA GLY A 71 -4.93 5.60 -6.91
C GLY A 71 -3.92 6.67 -6.48
N PHE A 72 -3.08 7.18 -7.41
CA PHE A 72 -2.07 8.21 -7.14
C PHE A 72 -2.45 9.61 -7.61
N SER A 73 -3.73 9.92 -7.60
CA SER A 73 -4.26 11.26 -7.91
C SER A 73 -3.56 12.38 -7.13
N ASN A 74 -3.08 12.10 -5.93
CA ASN A 74 -2.37 13.09 -5.09
C ASN A 74 -0.92 13.39 -5.53
N GLN A 75 -0.33 12.57 -6.42
CA GLN A 75 1.06 12.73 -6.84
C GLN A 75 1.22 13.45 -8.18
N SER A 76 0.15 13.59 -8.96
CA SER A 76 0.18 14.37 -10.21
C SER A 76 -1.16 15.02 -10.51
N LEU A 77 -1.13 16.29 -10.92
CA LEU A 77 -2.31 17.03 -11.39
C LEU A 77 -3.03 16.32 -12.53
N LYS A 78 -2.30 15.70 -13.45
CA LYS A 78 -2.88 14.92 -14.56
C LYS A 78 -3.62 13.69 -14.05
N GLY A 79 -3.03 12.93 -13.10
CA GLY A 79 -3.68 11.77 -12.48
C GLY A 79 -4.95 12.18 -11.74
N PHE A 80 -4.92 13.27 -10.98
CA PHE A 80 -6.09 13.79 -10.28
C PHE A 80 -7.22 14.18 -11.24
N ILE A 81 -6.91 14.88 -12.32
CA ILE A 81 -7.91 15.26 -13.33
C ILE A 81 -8.54 14.04 -13.99
N LEU A 82 -7.75 13.03 -14.37
CA LEU A 82 -8.23 11.80 -14.96
C LEU A 82 -9.15 11.02 -14.01
N ASP A 83 -8.78 10.89 -12.75
CA ASP A 83 -9.58 10.21 -11.73
C ASP A 83 -10.87 10.97 -11.44
N PHE A 84 -10.82 12.30 -11.42
CA PHE A 84 -12.00 13.17 -11.26
C PHE A 84 -13.02 12.90 -12.37
N PHE A 85 -12.60 12.93 -13.63
CA PHE A 85 -13.48 12.62 -14.78
C PHE A 85 -13.90 11.14 -14.82
N ALA A 86 -13.13 10.24 -14.24
CA ALA A 86 -13.53 8.84 -14.07
C ALA A 86 -14.60 8.63 -12.99
N GLY A 87 -15.06 9.68 -12.32
CA GLY A 87 -16.09 9.64 -11.30
C GLY A 87 -15.61 9.34 -9.90
N PHE A 88 -14.33 9.59 -9.62
CA PHE A 88 -13.70 9.35 -8.31
C PHE A 88 -14.49 9.96 -7.15
N LEU A 89 -15.00 11.19 -7.28
CA LEU A 89 -15.77 11.85 -6.21
C LEU A 89 -17.08 11.13 -5.91
N ILE A 90 -17.84 10.75 -6.95
CA ILE A 90 -19.14 10.07 -6.79
C ILE A 90 -18.93 8.69 -6.14
N TYR A 91 -17.94 7.97 -6.60
CA TYR A 91 -17.55 6.68 -6.08
C TYR A 91 -17.07 6.77 -4.61
N SER A 92 -16.21 7.73 -4.32
CA SER A 92 -15.73 7.97 -2.94
C SER A 92 -16.87 8.38 -2.01
N LEU A 93 -17.78 9.22 -2.47
CA LEU A 93 -18.95 9.63 -1.69
C LEU A 93 -19.87 8.44 -1.38
N LYS A 94 -20.13 7.57 -2.35
CA LYS A 94 -20.93 6.36 -2.13
C LYS A 94 -20.29 5.43 -1.10
N ASN A 95 -18.99 5.19 -1.22
CA ASN A 95 -18.23 4.38 -0.23
C ASN A 95 -18.22 5.04 1.14
N PHE A 96 -18.08 6.35 1.22
CA PHE A 96 -18.17 7.12 2.46
C PHE A 96 -19.52 6.93 3.17
N LEU A 97 -20.63 6.97 2.44
CA LEU A 97 -21.97 6.75 2.99
C LEU A 97 -22.14 5.32 3.52
N ILE A 98 -21.58 4.32 2.85
CA ILE A 98 -21.55 2.93 3.33
C ILE A 98 -20.82 2.86 4.67
N VAL A 99 -19.63 3.45 4.77
CA VAL A 99 -18.82 3.43 6.00
C VAL A 99 -19.54 4.17 7.14
N LYS A 100 -20.13 5.32 6.85
CA LYS A 100 -20.89 6.10 7.84
C LYS A 100 -22.11 5.33 8.39
N GLY A 101 -22.73 4.49 7.58
CA GLY A 101 -23.84 3.64 8.00
C GLY A 101 -23.44 2.57 9.03
N LYS A 102 -22.17 2.19 9.11
CA LYS A 102 -21.69 1.10 9.97
C LYS A 102 -21.77 1.40 11.47
N SER A 103 -21.85 2.66 11.88
CA SER A 103 -22.03 3.02 13.29
C SER A 103 -23.32 2.49 13.88
N LYS A 104 -24.38 2.37 13.07
CA LYS A 104 -25.68 1.84 13.52
C LYS A 104 -25.63 0.35 13.84
N ASP A 105 -24.73 -0.38 13.20
CA ASP A 105 -24.60 -1.84 13.29
C ASP A 105 -23.48 -2.28 14.25
N ASN A 106 -22.94 -1.35 15.03
CA ASN A 106 -21.89 -1.57 16.04
C ASN A 106 -20.61 -2.23 15.48
N TYR A 107 -20.18 -1.79 14.29
CA TYR A 107 -18.94 -2.24 13.67
C TYR A 107 -17.70 -1.68 14.38
N LYS A 108 -16.64 -2.47 14.41
CA LYS A 108 -15.26 -1.99 14.64
C LYS A 108 -14.55 -1.87 13.30
N ILE A 109 -13.65 -0.91 13.17
CA ILE A 109 -12.96 -0.65 11.89
C ILE A 109 -11.47 -0.86 12.03
N ILE A 110 -10.85 -1.49 11.03
CA ILE A 110 -9.41 -1.51 10.82
C ILE A 110 -9.14 -0.76 9.52
N ALA A 111 -8.40 0.33 9.60
CA ALA A 111 -7.98 1.09 8.42
C ALA A 111 -6.49 0.85 8.16
N VAL A 112 -6.15 0.50 6.92
CA VAL A 112 -4.78 0.19 6.49
C VAL A 112 -4.40 1.11 5.33
N GLY A 113 -3.36 1.91 5.51
CA GLY A 113 -2.87 2.81 4.47
C GLY A 113 -2.48 4.20 4.96
N ASP A 114 -2.95 5.22 4.25
CA ASP A 114 -2.66 6.64 4.49
C ASP A 114 -3.91 7.44 4.91
N LEU A 115 -3.95 8.70 4.48
CA LEU A 115 -5.02 9.65 4.79
C LEU A 115 -6.42 9.12 4.44
N LEU A 116 -6.60 8.46 3.28
CA LEU A 116 -7.93 8.11 2.80
C LEU A 116 -8.60 7.05 3.68
N PRO A 117 -8.02 5.87 3.96
CA PRO A 117 -8.56 4.92 4.92
C PRO A 117 -8.75 5.51 6.32
N LEU A 118 -7.81 6.34 6.78
CA LEU A 118 -7.91 7.01 8.08
C LEU A 118 -9.12 7.95 8.15
N LEU A 119 -9.35 8.77 7.12
CA LEU A 119 -10.49 9.68 7.03
C LEU A 119 -11.82 8.93 7.03
N PHE A 120 -11.91 7.84 6.27
CA PHE A 120 -13.09 6.99 6.23
C PHE A 120 -13.38 6.35 7.59
N ALA A 121 -12.37 5.80 8.25
CA ALA A 121 -12.51 5.22 9.57
C ALA A 121 -12.96 6.28 10.61
N TRP A 122 -12.32 7.42 10.60
CA TRP A 122 -12.66 8.53 11.50
C TRP A 122 -14.11 9.03 11.30
N SER A 123 -14.55 9.15 10.04
CA SER A 123 -15.89 9.65 9.68
C SER A 123 -17.01 8.65 9.98
N SER A 124 -16.69 7.38 10.19
CA SER A 124 -17.66 6.33 10.48
C SER A 124 -18.39 6.50 11.82
N ASN A 125 -17.82 7.25 12.75
CA ASN A 125 -18.20 7.33 14.16
C ASN A 125 -18.05 6.01 14.94
N CYS A 126 -17.42 4.97 14.37
CA CYS A 126 -17.07 3.74 15.05
C CYS A 126 -15.74 3.86 15.82
N GLU A 127 -15.47 2.92 16.73
CA GLU A 127 -14.12 2.67 17.21
C GLU A 127 -13.28 2.10 16.07
N PHE A 128 -12.03 2.56 15.92
CA PHE A 128 -11.15 2.08 14.86
C PHE A 128 -9.72 1.88 15.33
N SER A 129 -9.03 1.01 14.61
CA SER A 129 -7.58 0.86 14.65
C SER A 129 -7.01 1.31 13.30
N PHE A 130 -5.86 1.97 13.32
CA PHE A 130 -5.20 2.44 12.09
C PHE A 130 -3.80 1.86 11.96
N ILE A 131 -3.47 1.36 10.78
CA ILE A 131 -2.17 0.83 10.42
C ILE A 131 -1.60 1.71 9.31
N GLY A 132 -0.67 2.59 9.68
CA GLY A 132 -0.03 3.52 8.77
C GLY A 132 1.16 2.87 8.05
N THR A 133 1.06 2.67 6.74
CA THR A 133 2.02 1.89 5.95
C THR A 133 2.83 2.70 4.93
N PRO A 134 2.25 3.67 4.17
CA PRO A 134 2.98 4.29 3.07
C PRO A 134 4.02 5.32 3.49
N LYS A 135 3.75 6.05 4.58
CA LYS A 135 4.59 7.16 5.05
C LYS A 135 5.57 6.71 6.13
N SER A 136 6.83 7.13 6.01
CA SER A 136 7.89 6.81 6.95
C SER A 136 8.77 8.02 7.21
N ASP A 137 8.99 8.34 8.47
CA ASP A 137 9.86 9.45 8.87
C ASP A 137 11.36 9.17 8.61
N HIS A 138 11.71 7.96 8.18
CA HIS A 138 13.03 7.68 7.61
C HIS A 138 13.29 8.45 6.31
N THR A 139 12.23 8.71 5.54
CA THR A 139 12.32 9.46 4.28
C THR A 139 12.11 10.96 4.47
N TRP A 140 11.64 11.37 5.65
CA TRP A 140 11.46 12.77 5.95
C TRP A 140 12.82 13.48 6.03
N SER A 141 12.98 14.51 5.23
CA SER A 141 14.11 15.42 5.31
C SER A 141 13.61 16.86 5.32
N SER A 142 14.21 17.69 6.16
CA SER A 142 14.05 19.13 6.02
C SER A 142 14.71 19.54 4.71
N GLY A 143 13.93 19.79 3.66
CA GLY A 143 14.43 20.16 2.34
C GLY A 143 15.46 21.29 2.44
N PRO A 144 16.56 21.26 1.66
CA PRO A 144 17.62 22.26 1.71
C PRO A 144 17.19 23.62 1.11
N GLY A 145 16.00 23.69 0.51
CA GLY A 145 15.51 24.83 -0.20
C GLY A 145 14.78 25.88 0.65
N TRP A 146 14.45 26.99 0.01
CA TRP A 146 13.71 28.11 0.58
C TRP A 146 12.31 28.24 0.01
N SER A 147 11.81 27.20 -0.67
CA SER A 147 10.45 27.21 -1.19
C SER A 147 9.41 27.12 -0.06
N ILE A 148 8.17 27.54 -0.34
CA ILE A 148 7.05 27.42 0.60
C ILE A 148 6.85 25.94 1.02
N SER A 149 7.08 25.00 0.10
CA SER A 149 7.02 23.56 0.35
C SER A 149 8.08 23.12 1.35
N ASP A 150 9.33 23.60 1.22
CA ASP A 150 10.43 23.26 2.15
C ASP A 150 10.16 23.81 3.55
N TRP A 151 9.58 25.01 3.61
CA TRP A 151 9.19 25.64 4.87
C TRP A 151 8.09 24.84 5.57
N TYR A 152 7.07 24.43 4.83
CA TYR A 152 6.02 23.55 5.34
C TYR A 152 6.57 22.21 5.82
N HIS A 153 7.45 21.57 5.07
CA HIS A 153 8.11 20.33 5.47
C HIS A 153 8.89 20.47 6.78
N ARG A 154 9.63 21.56 6.95
CA ARG A 154 10.34 21.84 8.22
C ARG A 154 9.40 22.02 9.40
N LEU A 155 8.29 22.72 9.20
CA LEU A 155 7.30 22.96 10.26
C LEU A 155 6.58 21.67 10.67
N LYS A 156 6.22 20.81 9.72
CA LYS A 156 5.49 19.58 10.06
C LYS A 156 6.37 18.57 10.81
N GLY A 157 7.66 18.50 10.55
CA GLY A 157 8.64 17.65 11.26
C GLY A 157 8.31 16.15 11.22
N SER A 158 7.63 15.68 10.17
CA SER A 158 7.22 14.29 9.94
C SER A 158 6.67 14.16 8.53
N GLU A 159 6.63 12.95 7.98
CA GLU A 159 5.90 12.67 6.74
C GLU A 159 4.37 12.77 6.92
N TRP A 160 3.89 12.62 8.15
CA TRP A 160 2.46 12.73 8.46
C TRP A 160 2.05 14.18 8.64
N ASP A 161 1.01 14.59 7.93
CA ASP A 161 0.53 15.96 7.93
C ASP A 161 -0.30 16.30 9.19
N PRO A 162 -0.38 17.57 9.59
CA PRO A 162 -1.09 17.98 10.81
C PRO A 162 -2.55 17.52 10.87
N TRP A 163 -3.26 17.49 9.75
CA TRP A 163 -4.65 17.00 9.69
C TRP A 163 -4.74 15.48 9.89
N GLU A 164 -3.78 14.69 9.38
CA GLU A 164 -3.71 13.26 9.64
C GLU A 164 -3.45 12.99 11.12
N ILE A 165 -2.53 13.74 11.72
CA ILE A 165 -2.22 13.67 13.15
C ILE A 165 -3.46 14.03 13.98
N PHE A 166 -4.25 15.00 13.56
CA PHE A 166 -5.52 15.35 14.20
C PHE A 166 -6.51 14.17 14.17
N LEU A 167 -6.66 13.49 13.04
CA LEU A 167 -7.52 12.31 12.91
C LEU A 167 -7.04 11.15 13.80
N MET A 168 -5.73 10.94 13.87
CA MET A 168 -5.10 9.91 14.71
C MET A 168 -5.31 10.17 16.21
N LYS A 169 -5.42 11.43 16.64
CA LYS A 169 -5.68 11.82 18.04
C LYS A 169 -7.12 11.57 18.50
N SER A 170 -7.99 11.13 17.62
CA SER A 170 -9.38 10.83 17.98
C SER A 170 -9.44 9.80 19.11
N SER A 171 -10.30 10.03 20.12
CA SER A 171 -10.54 9.07 21.20
C SER A 171 -11.10 7.73 20.73
N ARG A 172 -11.63 7.69 19.51
CA ARG A 172 -12.13 6.49 18.84
C ARG A 172 -11.01 5.68 18.16
N CYS A 173 -9.82 6.26 17.95
CA CYS A 173 -8.64 5.55 17.50
C CYS A 173 -8.05 4.77 18.68
N LYS A 174 -8.33 3.46 18.75
CA LYS A 174 -7.92 2.62 19.88
C LYS A 174 -6.50 2.10 19.75
N ASN A 175 -6.09 1.76 18.55
CA ASN A 175 -4.75 1.29 18.26
C ASN A 175 -4.22 2.02 17.04
N LEU A 176 -3.02 2.54 17.14
CA LEU A 176 -2.32 3.22 16.06
C LEU A 176 -0.97 2.56 15.85
N ILE A 177 -0.84 1.83 14.75
CA ILE A 177 0.34 1.02 14.45
C ILE A 177 1.07 1.65 13.26
N MET A 178 2.36 1.92 13.42
CA MET A 178 3.21 2.48 12.37
C MET A 178 4.16 1.44 11.82
N ARG A 179 4.54 1.62 10.55
CA ARG A 179 5.43 0.70 9.83
C ARG A 179 6.87 0.69 10.35
N ASP A 180 7.30 1.72 11.06
CA ASP A 180 8.65 1.84 11.59
C ASP A 180 8.70 2.59 12.93
N GLU A 181 9.75 2.32 13.69
CA GLU A 181 9.94 2.84 15.03
C GLU A 181 10.14 4.36 15.07
N ILE A 182 10.85 4.93 14.08
CA ILE A 182 11.13 6.37 14.05
C ILE A 182 9.84 7.14 13.87
N THR A 183 8.98 6.68 12.96
CA THR A 183 7.65 7.28 12.76
C THR A 183 6.80 7.20 14.03
N ALA A 184 6.74 6.03 14.67
CA ALA A 184 5.99 5.87 15.93
C ALA A 184 6.52 6.83 17.01
N ARG A 185 7.84 6.89 17.22
CA ARG A 185 8.49 7.77 18.19
C ARG A 185 8.20 9.25 17.92
N ASN A 186 8.25 9.70 16.67
CA ASN A 186 7.96 11.08 16.30
C ASN A 186 6.48 11.44 16.52
N LEU A 187 5.57 10.53 16.26
CA LEU A 187 4.15 10.70 16.56
C LEU A 187 3.86 10.76 18.07
N ILE A 188 4.56 9.94 18.88
CA ILE A 188 4.47 10.01 20.35
C ILE A 188 4.90 11.39 20.86
N ARG A 189 5.99 11.97 20.32
CA ARG A 189 6.42 13.33 20.63
C ARG A 189 5.35 14.39 20.31
N LYS A 190 4.51 14.11 19.33
CA LYS A 190 3.34 14.93 18.96
C LYS A 190 2.07 14.60 19.73
N LYS A 191 2.18 13.84 20.82
CA LYS A 191 1.07 13.41 21.69
C LYS A 191 0.04 12.52 20.97
N VAL A 192 0.52 11.64 20.10
CA VAL A 192 -0.28 10.58 19.48
C VAL A 192 0.18 9.26 20.07
N ASN A 193 -0.75 8.40 20.49
CA ASN A 193 -0.42 7.10 21.06
C ASN A 193 -0.13 6.09 19.93
N ALA A 194 1.06 6.17 19.34
CA ALA A 194 1.50 5.31 18.25
C ALA A 194 2.37 4.16 18.77
N GLU A 195 2.22 3.00 18.16
CA GLU A 195 2.95 1.79 18.50
C GLU A 195 3.68 1.24 17.25
N TYR A 196 4.72 0.45 17.47
CA TYR A 196 5.47 -0.23 16.44
C TYR A 196 5.69 -1.69 16.84
N PHE A 197 5.26 -2.62 15.99
CA PHE A 197 5.39 -4.07 16.17
C PHE A 197 6.15 -4.75 15.02
N GLY A 198 6.85 -3.99 14.21
CA GLY A 198 7.47 -4.43 12.97
C GLY A 198 6.72 -3.95 11.73
N ASN A 199 7.41 -3.99 10.58
CA ASN A 199 6.78 -3.66 9.31
C ASN A 199 5.90 -4.85 8.86
N PRO A 200 4.56 -4.69 8.75
CA PRO A 200 3.67 -5.80 8.41
C PRO A 200 3.96 -6.42 7.03
N MET A 201 4.62 -5.68 6.13
CA MET A 201 5.04 -6.22 4.82
C MET A 201 6.13 -7.28 4.95
N MET A 202 6.91 -7.28 6.04
CA MET A 202 7.96 -8.27 6.25
C MET A 202 7.41 -9.67 6.57
N ASP A 203 6.18 -9.77 7.06
CA ASP A 203 5.51 -11.05 7.33
C ASP A 203 5.29 -11.88 6.05
N PHE A 204 5.34 -11.23 4.88
CA PHE A 204 5.19 -11.89 3.57
C PHE A 204 6.51 -12.36 2.97
N VAL A 205 7.64 -11.95 3.54
CA VAL A 205 8.96 -12.36 3.08
C VAL A 205 9.23 -13.79 3.55
N LYS A 206 9.02 -14.76 2.66
CA LYS A 206 9.39 -16.16 2.92
C LYS A 206 10.89 -16.35 2.75
N GLU A 207 11.54 -16.88 3.77
CA GLU A 207 13.01 -16.94 3.89
C GLU A 207 13.73 -17.81 2.84
N LYS A 208 13.09 -18.61 2.05
CA LYS A 208 13.79 -19.39 1.02
C LYS A 208 12.94 -19.61 -0.22
N ASN A 209 13.29 -18.93 -1.27
CA ASN A 209 12.91 -19.36 -2.60
C ASN A 209 14.09 -20.17 -3.17
N GLU A 210 13.96 -21.49 -3.27
CA GLU A 210 15.00 -22.41 -3.81
C GLU A 210 15.48 -21.99 -5.21
N ARG A 211 14.60 -21.32 -5.98
CA ARG A 211 14.96 -20.79 -7.31
C ARG A 211 16.03 -19.68 -7.25
N VAL A 212 16.08 -18.93 -6.15
CA VAL A 212 17.08 -17.87 -5.96
C VAL A 212 18.35 -18.42 -5.36
N SER A 213 18.29 -19.50 -4.57
CA SER A 213 19.47 -20.12 -3.95
C SER A 213 20.47 -20.61 -5.01
N ASN A 214 20.00 -21.10 -6.15
CA ASN A 214 20.85 -21.55 -7.24
C ASN A 214 21.60 -20.41 -7.97
N LEU A 215 21.22 -19.15 -7.73
CA LEU A 215 21.87 -17.97 -8.27
C LEU A 215 22.97 -17.39 -7.37
N ILE A 216 23.23 -18.00 -6.21
CA ILE A 216 24.21 -17.52 -5.22
C ILE A 216 25.64 -17.46 -5.81
N LYS A 217 25.94 -18.32 -6.78
CA LYS A 217 27.25 -18.41 -7.45
C LYS A 217 27.53 -17.29 -8.47
N PHE A 218 26.53 -16.43 -8.75
CA PHE A 218 26.63 -15.40 -9.77
C PHE A 218 26.70 -14.00 -9.16
N HIS A 219 27.39 -13.08 -9.83
CA HIS A 219 27.25 -11.66 -9.53
C HIS A 219 25.85 -11.20 -9.91
N ARG A 220 25.11 -10.65 -8.97
CA ARG A 220 23.68 -10.32 -9.14
C ARG A 220 23.44 -8.81 -9.11
N LEU A 221 22.79 -8.31 -10.16
CA LEU A 221 22.24 -6.97 -10.18
C LEU A 221 20.72 -7.06 -10.18
N ILE A 222 20.07 -6.36 -9.27
CA ILE A 222 18.61 -6.31 -9.18
C ILE A 222 18.14 -4.96 -9.68
N LEU A 223 17.28 -4.93 -10.70
CA LEU A 223 16.68 -3.72 -11.23
C LEU A 223 15.25 -3.58 -10.68
N LEU A 224 15.05 -2.65 -9.77
CA LEU A 224 13.74 -2.35 -9.20
C LEU A 224 13.07 -1.21 -10.00
N ILE A 225 12.40 -1.57 -11.09
CA ILE A 225 11.76 -0.61 -12.00
C ILE A 225 10.49 0.02 -11.42
N GLY A 226 9.96 -0.54 -10.34
CA GLY A 226 8.67 -0.16 -9.78
C GLY A 226 7.53 -1.07 -10.22
N SER A 227 6.37 -0.92 -9.58
CA SER A 227 5.18 -1.75 -9.81
C SER A 227 4.08 -1.03 -10.60
N ARG A 228 4.26 0.25 -10.93
CA ARG A 228 3.25 1.11 -11.54
C ARG A 228 3.55 1.36 -13.00
N PHE A 229 2.58 1.09 -13.85
CA PHE A 229 2.69 1.34 -15.28
C PHE A 229 1.86 2.56 -15.68
N PRO A 230 2.34 3.44 -16.59
CA PRO A 230 3.49 3.24 -17.52
C PRO A 230 4.87 3.63 -16.96
N GLU A 231 4.96 4.21 -15.74
CA GLU A 231 6.21 4.73 -15.16
C GLU A 231 7.32 3.68 -15.08
N ALA A 232 6.98 2.44 -14.70
CA ALA A 232 7.93 1.33 -14.60
C ALA A 232 8.66 1.06 -15.93
N TYR A 233 7.97 1.23 -17.08
CA TYR A 233 8.62 1.08 -18.40
C TYR A 233 9.63 2.20 -18.67
N SER A 234 9.30 3.44 -18.28
CA SER A 234 10.22 4.57 -18.39
C SER A 234 11.47 4.38 -17.51
N ASN A 235 11.29 3.85 -16.32
CA ASN A 235 12.39 3.51 -15.41
C ASN A 235 13.25 2.39 -15.99
N LEU A 236 12.62 1.35 -16.54
CA LEU A 236 13.34 0.26 -17.22
C LEU A 236 14.21 0.80 -18.37
N ASP A 237 13.63 1.64 -19.24
CA ASP A 237 14.35 2.23 -20.38
C ASP A 237 15.60 2.99 -19.91
N ARG A 238 15.46 3.83 -18.87
CA ARG A 238 16.58 4.59 -18.28
C ARG A 238 17.63 3.68 -17.64
N PHE A 239 17.21 2.65 -16.90
CA PHE A 239 18.16 1.70 -16.30
C PHE A 239 18.95 0.95 -17.37
N LEU A 240 18.29 0.49 -18.43
CA LEU A 240 18.95 -0.21 -19.52
C LEU A 240 19.92 0.71 -20.29
N ASP A 241 19.58 1.99 -20.47
CA ASP A 241 20.50 2.98 -21.02
C ASP A 241 21.77 3.13 -20.17
N CYS A 242 21.63 3.25 -18.86
CA CYS A 242 22.79 3.33 -17.94
C CYS A 242 23.66 2.06 -17.96
N LEU A 243 23.07 0.91 -18.25
CA LEU A 243 23.77 -0.37 -18.24
C LEU A 243 24.47 -0.71 -19.57
N LYS A 244 24.26 0.04 -20.64
CA LYS A 244 24.89 -0.21 -21.94
C LYS A 244 26.42 -0.21 -21.87
N ASP A 245 26.97 0.73 -21.12
CA ASP A 245 28.41 0.93 -21.00
C ASP A 245 29.01 0.18 -19.80
N PHE A 246 28.20 -0.60 -19.11
CA PHE A 246 28.64 -1.31 -17.91
C PHE A 246 29.32 -2.63 -18.28
N ASN A 247 30.55 -2.80 -17.83
CA ASN A 247 31.34 -4.02 -18.07
C ASN A 247 30.93 -5.11 -17.06
N PHE A 248 30.01 -5.97 -17.47
CA PHE A 248 29.55 -7.08 -16.62
C PHE A 248 30.59 -8.21 -16.60
N ALA A 249 30.83 -8.80 -15.42
CA ALA A 249 31.55 -10.07 -15.34
C ALA A 249 30.80 -11.17 -16.11
N LYS A 250 31.54 -12.15 -16.67
CA LYS A 250 30.97 -13.22 -17.54
C LYS A 250 29.83 -14.00 -16.88
N ASP A 251 29.84 -14.09 -15.56
CA ASP A 251 28.87 -14.81 -14.71
C ASP A 251 27.86 -13.89 -14.02
N SER A 252 27.68 -12.67 -14.52
CA SER A 252 26.69 -11.74 -13.97
C SER A 252 25.28 -12.11 -14.39
N VAL A 253 24.32 -11.92 -13.44
CA VAL A 253 22.88 -12.12 -13.65
C VAL A 253 22.12 -10.86 -13.31
N ILE A 254 21.27 -10.39 -14.22
CA ILE A 254 20.35 -9.30 -13.99
C ILE A 254 18.99 -9.88 -13.59
N LEU A 255 18.52 -9.53 -12.42
CA LEU A 255 17.20 -9.91 -11.90
C LEU A 255 16.26 -8.72 -12.07
N LEU A 256 15.12 -8.94 -12.69
CA LEU A 256 14.09 -7.96 -12.93
C LEU A 256 12.78 -8.44 -12.26
N PRO A 257 12.51 -8.10 -11.00
CA PRO A 257 11.24 -8.41 -10.36
C PRO A 257 10.10 -7.64 -11.03
N LEU A 258 9.06 -8.35 -11.46
CA LEU A 258 7.91 -7.77 -12.15
C LEU A 258 6.67 -7.86 -11.28
N SER A 259 5.82 -6.84 -11.34
CA SER A 259 4.49 -6.90 -10.75
C SER A 259 3.55 -7.75 -11.63
N ILE A 260 2.47 -8.25 -11.03
CA ILE A 260 1.45 -9.09 -11.70
C ILE A 260 0.88 -8.42 -12.96
N ASN A 261 0.80 -7.09 -12.98
CA ASN A 261 0.25 -6.32 -14.09
C ASN A 261 1.28 -5.95 -15.16
N ALA A 262 2.50 -6.50 -15.08
CA ALA A 262 3.54 -6.24 -16.06
C ALA A 262 3.21 -6.89 -17.41
N ASN A 263 3.31 -6.13 -18.49
CA ASN A 263 3.21 -6.69 -19.83
C ASN A 263 4.60 -7.21 -20.27
N GLU A 264 4.75 -8.53 -20.24
CA GLU A 264 6.00 -9.23 -20.56
C GLU A 264 6.51 -8.91 -21.96
N ILE A 265 5.61 -8.86 -22.95
CA ILE A 265 6.00 -8.53 -24.34
C ILE A 265 6.63 -7.13 -24.42
N LYS A 266 6.03 -6.18 -23.71
CA LYS A 266 6.54 -4.81 -23.68
C LYS A 266 7.91 -4.73 -23.04
N ILE A 267 8.13 -5.48 -21.97
CA ILE A 267 9.44 -5.58 -21.30
C ILE A 267 10.47 -6.22 -22.22
N GLN A 268 10.12 -7.31 -22.90
CA GLN A 268 11.00 -7.95 -23.89
C GLN A 268 11.43 -6.96 -24.97
N ASN A 269 10.50 -6.18 -25.52
CA ASN A 269 10.80 -5.17 -26.54
C ASN A 269 11.82 -4.11 -26.05
N TYR A 270 11.71 -3.69 -24.78
CA TYR A 270 12.70 -2.79 -24.18
C TYR A 270 14.08 -3.44 -24.06
N LEU A 271 14.14 -4.69 -23.61
CA LEU A 271 15.40 -5.43 -23.49
C LEU A 271 16.06 -5.65 -24.86
N GLU A 272 15.28 -5.99 -25.89
CA GLU A 272 15.77 -6.14 -27.28
C GLU A 272 16.31 -4.83 -27.83
N LYS A 273 15.57 -3.74 -27.67
CA LYS A 273 15.98 -2.38 -28.09
C LYS A 273 17.35 -2.01 -27.54
N HIS A 274 17.66 -2.44 -26.31
CA HIS A 274 18.92 -2.16 -25.63
C HIS A 274 19.97 -3.28 -25.75
N GLY A 275 19.71 -4.33 -26.55
CA GLY A 275 20.67 -5.39 -26.84
C GLY A 275 20.86 -6.45 -25.76
N PHE A 276 19.98 -6.47 -24.73
CA PHE A 276 20.10 -7.41 -23.60
C PHE A 276 19.55 -8.82 -23.87
N LEU A 277 18.77 -9.05 -24.91
CA LEU A 277 18.15 -10.36 -25.19
C LEU A 277 19.00 -11.33 -26.04
N LYS A 278 20.00 -10.84 -26.75
CA LYS A 278 20.78 -11.70 -27.68
C LYS A 278 21.58 -12.84 -27.02
N GLN A 279 21.68 -12.88 -25.69
CA GLN A 279 22.58 -13.82 -25.01
C GLN A 279 22.01 -14.61 -23.80
N ARG A 280 20.75 -14.45 -23.34
CA ARG A 280 20.30 -15.11 -22.09
C ARG A 280 18.82 -15.51 -22.09
N LYS A 281 18.54 -16.72 -21.57
CA LYS A 281 17.18 -17.18 -21.23
C LYS A 281 16.62 -16.30 -20.11
N LEU A 282 15.67 -15.43 -20.43
CA LEU A 282 14.83 -14.75 -19.43
C LEU A 282 13.98 -15.81 -18.72
N LYS A 283 14.13 -15.91 -17.40
CA LYS A 283 13.17 -16.62 -16.56
C LYS A 283 12.36 -15.55 -15.84
N PHE A 284 11.10 -15.43 -16.19
CA PHE A 284 10.13 -14.64 -15.42
C PHE A 284 9.82 -15.38 -14.12
N MET A 285 9.86 -14.68 -12.98
CA MET A 285 9.47 -15.17 -11.67
C MET A 285 8.17 -14.50 -11.22
#